data_ce41f6f0568e9e26289a9c6bdd29ff16
#
_entry.id   ce41f6f0568e9e26289a9c6bdd29ff16
#
_cell.length_a   1.000
_cell.length_b   1.000
_cell.length_c   1.000
_cell.angle_alpha   90.00
_cell.angle_beta   90.00
_cell.angle_gamma   90.00
#
_symmetry.space_group_name_H-M   'P 1'
#
loop_
_entity.id
_entity.type
_entity.pdbx_description
1 polymer ?
#
loop_
_entity_poly.entity_id
_entity_poly.type
_entity_poly.pdbx_seq_one_letter_code
_entity_poly.pdbx_strand_id
1 'polypeptide(L)'
;MKQLQKLYPHALVLLGFVLISLIYFYPVLQGKQISQSDIVQYTGMAKEQNDFRASEHVEPYWTNSAFGGMPTYQLGAKYTHDYIGMIDDAIRFLPRPADYLFLYFLGFYGLLLVQPVKIMSQIATCCIDIITQALINAAATLLR
;
A
#
# COMPACT_ATOMS: atom_id res chain seq x y z
N MET A 1 -13.00 30.52 -12.37
CA MET A 1 -13.19 29.47 -13.41
C MET A 1 -11.88 28.90 -13.94
N LYS A 2 -10.84 29.70 -14.23
CA LYS A 2 -9.54 29.18 -14.75
C LYS A 2 -8.77 28.20 -13.82
N GLN A 3 -8.95 28.29 -12.50
CA GLN A 3 -8.31 27.38 -11.54
C GLN A 3 -8.96 25.97 -11.55
N LEU A 4 -10.29 25.89 -11.68
CA LEU A 4 -11.00 24.62 -11.78
C LEU A 4 -10.61 23.84 -13.04
N GLN A 5 -10.39 24.54 -14.16
CA GLN A 5 -9.95 23.90 -15.42
C GLN A 5 -8.58 23.25 -15.32
N LYS A 6 -7.70 23.77 -14.47
CA LYS A 6 -6.37 23.15 -14.22
C LYS A 6 -6.47 21.94 -13.29
N LEU A 7 -7.46 21.92 -12.39
CA LEU A 7 -7.64 20.83 -11.43
C LEU A 7 -8.30 19.60 -12.06
N TYR A 8 -9.11 19.80 -13.11
CA TYR A 8 -9.89 18.75 -13.77
C TYR A 8 -9.05 17.56 -14.26
N PRO A 9 -7.92 17.74 -14.97
CA PRO A 9 -7.10 16.59 -15.42
C PRO A 9 -6.52 15.80 -14.26
N HIS A 10 -6.12 16.45 -13.16
CA HIS A 10 -5.61 15.76 -11.97
C HIS A 10 -6.71 14.95 -11.29
N ALA A 11 -7.92 15.48 -11.20
CA ALA A 11 -9.07 14.76 -10.65
C ALA A 11 -9.41 13.51 -11.48
N LEU A 12 -9.35 13.58 -12.81
CA LEU A 12 -9.54 12.42 -13.69
C LEU A 12 -8.48 11.35 -13.48
N VAL A 13 -7.22 11.74 -13.33
CA VAL A 13 -6.12 10.79 -13.05
C VAL A 13 -6.33 10.08 -11.71
N LEU A 14 -6.68 10.82 -10.67
CA LEU A 14 -6.97 10.25 -9.35
C LEU A 14 -8.16 9.29 -9.39
N LEU A 15 -9.23 9.65 -10.10
CA LEU A 15 -10.38 8.77 -10.32
C LEU A 15 -9.96 7.49 -11.06
N GLY A 16 -9.10 7.62 -12.07
CA GLY A 16 -8.52 6.48 -12.80
C GLY A 16 -7.74 5.54 -11.87
N PHE A 17 -6.94 6.06 -10.96
CA PHE A 17 -6.21 5.25 -9.99
C PHE A 17 -7.13 4.48 -9.04
N VAL A 18 -8.20 5.12 -8.56
CA VAL A 18 -9.22 4.45 -7.75
C VAL A 18 -9.88 3.32 -8.52
N LEU A 19 -10.31 3.57 -9.76
CA LEU A 19 -10.96 2.56 -10.59
C LEU A 19 -10.03 1.37 -10.88
N ILE A 20 -8.77 1.62 -11.24
CA ILE A 20 -7.79 0.56 -11.50
C ILE A 20 -7.55 -0.27 -10.24
N SER A 21 -7.39 0.38 -9.09
CA SER A 21 -7.19 -0.31 -7.81
C SER A 21 -8.37 -1.20 -7.43
N LEU A 22 -9.60 -0.74 -7.64
CA LEU A 22 -10.82 -1.52 -7.37
C LEU A 22 -11.00 -2.66 -8.36
N ILE A 23 -10.72 -2.45 -9.66
CA ILE A 23 -10.82 -3.50 -10.68
C ILE A 23 -9.79 -4.60 -10.42
N TYR A 24 -8.54 -4.21 -10.10
CA TYR A 24 -7.47 -5.18 -9.82
C TYR A 24 -7.79 -6.04 -8.59
N PHE A 25 -8.33 -5.43 -7.54
CA PHE A 25 -8.73 -6.13 -6.32
C PHE A 25 -10.23 -6.45 -6.27
N TYR A 26 -10.88 -6.63 -7.43
CA TYR A 26 -12.28 -7.00 -7.52
C TYR A 26 -12.69 -8.20 -6.64
N PRO A 27 -11.88 -9.29 -6.49
CA PRO A 27 -12.21 -10.38 -5.60
C PRO A 27 -12.40 -9.97 -4.13
N VAL A 28 -11.68 -8.92 -3.68
CA VAL A 28 -11.83 -8.39 -2.31
C VAL A 28 -13.18 -7.70 -2.13
N LEU A 29 -13.68 -7.03 -3.18
CA LEU A 29 -15.03 -6.43 -3.18
C LEU A 29 -16.14 -7.50 -3.09
N GLN A 30 -15.84 -8.73 -3.50
CA GLN A 30 -16.72 -9.90 -3.34
C GLN A 30 -16.62 -10.53 -1.95
N GLY A 31 -15.92 -9.93 -0.99
CA GLY A 31 -15.69 -10.47 0.35
C GLY A 31 -14.65 -11.58 0.43
N LYS A 32 -13.89 -11.85 -0.64
CA LYS A 32 -12.78 -12.80 -0.61
C LYS A 32 -11.59 -12.17 0.09
N GLN A 33 -10.99 -12.90 1.02
CA GLN A 33 -9.78 -12.47 1.71
C GLN A 33 -8.54 -13.09 1.04
N ILE A 34 -7.47 -12.31 0.97
CA ILE A 34 -6.17 -12.82 0.53
C ILE A 34 -5.59 -13.60 1.69
N SER A 35 -5.45 -14.92 1.51
CA SER A 35 -4.82 -15.79 2.50
C SER A 35 -3.30 -15.64 2.40
N GLN A 36 -2.71 -15.00 3.40
CA GLN A 36 -1.26 -14.90 3.57
C GLN A 36 -0.89 -15.55 4.91
N SER A 37 0.18 -16.32 4.92
CA SER A 37 0.68 -16.99 6.12
C SER A 37 0.94 -16.01 7.26
N ASP A 38 1.48 -14.84 6.93
CA ASP A 38 1.83 -13.80 7.90
C ASP A 38 0.58 -13.22 8.59
N ILE A 39 -0.51 -13.03 7.85
CA ILE A 39 -1.79 -12.55 8.40
C ILE A 39 -2.38 -13.59 9.35
N VAL A 40 -2.32 -14.87 8.98
CA VAL A 40 -2.82 -15.96 9.82
C VAL A 40 -2.01 -16.07 11.11
N GLN A 41 -0.67 -16.01 11.01
CA GLN A 41 0.23 -16.03 12.16
C GLN A 41 0.00 -14.81 13.07
N TYR A 42 -0.06 -13.61 12.50
CA TYR A 42 -0.34 -12.39 13.25
C TYR A 42 -1.69 -12.48 14.00
N THR A 43 -2.74 -12.95 13.33
CA THR A 43 -4.07 -13.09 13.94
C THR A 43 -4.03 -14.05 15.13
N GLY A 44 -3.27 -15.15 15.00
CA GLY A 44 -3.09 -16.11 16.10
C GLY A 44 -2.33 -15.50 17.28
N MET A 45 -1.21 -14.82 17.02
CA MET A 45 -0.40 -14.18 18.07
C MET A 45 -1.12 -13.01 18.76
N ALA A 46 -1.87 -12.21 18.00
CA ALA A 46 -2.58 -11.04 18.54
C ALA A 46 -3.92 -11.38 19.18
N LYS A 47 -4.37 -12.64 19.14
CA LYS A 47 -5.69 -13.03 19.62
C LYS A 47 -5.89 -12.70 21.11
N GLU A 48 -4.99 -13.14 21.99
CA GLU A 48 -5.07 -12.90 23.43
C GLU A 48 -5.14 -11.39 23.74
N GLN A 49 -4.30 -10.59 23.09
CA GLN A 49 -4.31 -9.14 23.23
C GLN A 49 -5.64 -8.52 22.79
N ASN A 50 -6.19 -8.99 21.67
CA ASN A 50 -7.44 -8.47 21.14
C ASN A 50 -8.63 -8.87 22.00
N ASP A 51 -8.66 -10.10 22.50
CA ASP A 51 -9.70 -10.60 23.40
C ASP A 51 -9.68 -9.86 24.75
N PHE A 52 -8.49 -9.64 25.32
CA PHE A 52 -8.33 -8.85 26.56
C PHE A 52 -8.79 -7.39 26.36
N ARG A 53 -8.40 -6.76 25.26
CA ARG A 53 -8.82 -5.40 24.93
C ARG A 53 -10.34 -5.30 24.78
N ALA A 54 -10.98 -6.33 24.21
CA ALA A 54 -12.43 -6.35 24.03
C ALA A 54 -13.19 -6.53 25.35
N SER A 55 -12.63 -7.30 26.31
CA SER A 55 -13.27 -7.56 27.61
C SER A 55 -13.02 -6.45 28.62
N GLU A 56 -11.78 -5.99 28.75
CA GLU A 56 -11.37 -5.08 29.83
C GLU A 56 -11.30 -3.60 29.39
N HIS A 57 -11.39 -3.32 28.09
CA HIS A 57 -11.23 -1.98 27.50
C HIS A 57 -9.92 -1.28 27.84
N VAL A 58 -8.89 -2.06 28.19
CA VAL A 58 -7.54 -1.61 28.54
C VAL A 58 -6.54 -2.27 27.61
N GLU A 59 -5.46 -1.57 27.28
CA GLU A 59 -4.39 -2.12 26.46
C GLU A 59 -3.46 -2.99 27.32
N PRO A 60 -3.30 -4.29 27.03
CA PRO A 60 -2.32 -5.12 27.72
C PRO A 60 -0.93 -4.78 27.23
N TYR A 61 0.06 -4.76 28.13
CA TYR A 61 1.47 -4.49 27.78
C TYR A 61 2.28 -5.76 27.57
N TRP A 62 1.71 -6.92 27.90
CA TRP A 62 2.35 -8.23 27.78
C TRP A 62 1.35 -9.27 27.29
N THR A 63 1.81 -10.22 26.45
CA THR A 63 1.05 -11.39 26.01
C THR A 63 1.87 -12.64 26.21
N ASN A 64 1.21 -13.74 26.55
CA ASN A 64 1.82 -15.07 26.65
C ASN A 64 1.55 -15.95 25.42
N SER A 65 0.75 -15.48 24.48
CA SER A 65 0.34 -16.26 23.30
C SER A 65 1.41 -16.42 22.23
N ALA A 66 2.51 -15.68 22.31
CA ALA A 66 3.59 -15.71 21.33
C ALA A 66 4.95 -15.87 21.99
N PHE A 67 5.80 -16.77 21.44
CA PHE A 67 7.20 -16.96 21.84
C PHE A 67 7.47 -17.19 23.33
N GLY A 68 6.49 -17.71 24.09
CA GLY A 68 6.61 -17.88 25.56
C GLY A 68 6.45 -16.59 26.35
N GLY A 69 6.02 -15.53 25.74
CA GLY A 69 5.76 -14.22 26.31
C GLY A 69 6.55 -13.10 25.63
N MET A 70 5.85 -12.02 25.24
CA MET A 70 6.47 -10.86 24.62
C MET A 70 5.69 -9.57 24.88
N PRO A 71 6.33 -8.40 24.80
CA PRO A 71 5.64 -7.12 24.89
C PRO A 71 4.67 -6.91 23.73
N THR A 72 3.46 -6.45 24.02
CA THR A 72 2.38 -6.26 23.04
C THR A 72 2.64 -5.16 22.02
N TYR A 73 3.54 -4.21 22.30
CA TYR A 73 3.91 -3.16 21.35
C TYR A 73 4.52 -3.73 20.06
N GLN A 74 5.10 -4.93 20.11
CA GLN A 74 5.63 -5.64 18.93
C GLN A 74 4.52 -6.30 18.09
N LEU A 75 3.32 -6.48 18.67
CA LEU A 75 2.15 -7.06 18.01
C LEU A 75 1.06 -6.03 17.65
N GLY A 76 1.38 -4.74 17.68
CA GLY A 76 0.44 -3.69 17.31
C GLY A 76 -0.44 -3.21 18.46
N ALA A 77 0.17 -2.80 19.58
CA ALA A 77 -0.51 -2.09 20.66
C ALA A 77 -1.14 -0.79 20.13
N LYS A 78 -2.32 -0.47 20.64
CA LYS A 78 -3.02 0.78 20.31
C LYS A 78 -2.68 1.85 21.34
N TYR A 79 -2.26 3.01 20.84
CA TYR A 79 -1.94 4.16 21.69
C TYR A 79 -3.00 5.24 21.58
N THR A 80 -3.34 5.88 22.70
CA THR A 80 -4.38 6.92 22.78
C THR A 80 -4.07 8.17 21.94
N HIS A 81 -2.78 8.39 21.63
CA HIS A 81 -2.28 9.57 20.91
C HIS A 81 -1.50 9.17 19.66
N ASP A 82 -2.01 8.16 18.92
CA ASP A 82 -1.41 7.73 17.65
C ASP A 82 -1.87 8.64 16.51
N TYR A 83 -1.27 9.83 16.43
CA TYR A 83 -1.56 10.79 15.36
C TYR A 83 -1.17 10.24 13.98
N ILE A 84 -0.13 9.40 13.91
CA ILE A 84 0.31 8.80 12.64
C ILE A 84 -0.72 7.78 12.19
N GLY A 85 -1.23 6.93 13.08
CA GLY A 85 -2.31 6.00 12.80
C GLY A 85 -3.59 6.73 12.34
N MET A 86 -3.94 7.85 12.97
CA MET A 86 -5.09 8.66 12.54
C MET A 86 -4.93 9.21 11.11
N ILE A 87 -3.73 9.65 10.74
CA ILE A 87 -3.43 10.10 9.37
C ILE A 87 -3.49 8.92 8.39
N ASP A 88 -2.91 7.78 8.77
CA ASP A 88 -2.94 6.56 7.97
C ASP A 88 -4.39 6.10 7.70
N ASP A 89 -5.22 6.05 8.72
CA ASP A 89 -6.63 5.70 8.59
C ASP A 89 -7.42 6.71 7.73
N ALA A 90 -7.11 8.00 7.82
CA ALA A 90 -7.75 9.04 7.01
C ALA A 90 -7.38 8.94 5.51
N ILE A 91 -6.16 8.52 5.21
CA ILE A 91 -5.69 8.36 3.83
C ILE A 91 -6.21 7.04 3.22
N ARG A 92 -6.46 6.02 4.04
CA ARG A 92 -6.93 4.69 3.63
C ARG A 92 -8.45 4.62 3.55
N PHE A 93 -9.03 5.24 2.54
CA PHE A 93 -10.49 5.21 2.33
C PHE A 93 -10.96 4.02 1.47
N LEU A 94 -10.04 3.25 0.86
CA LEU A 94 -10.35 2.07 0.07
C LEU A 94 -10.22 0.77 0.90
N PRO A 95 -10.95 -0.30 0.52
CA PRO A 95 -10.80 -1.60 1.17
C PRO A 95 -9.39 -2.17 0.96
N ARG A 96 -8.80 -2.74 2.02
CA ARG A 96 -7.50 -3.41 1.94
C ARG A 96 -7.59 -4.65 1.06
N PRO A 97 -6.66 -4.87 0.12
CA PRO A 97 -5.40 -4.18 -0.15
C PRO A 97 -5.46 -3.14 -1.29
N ALA A 98 -6.62 -2.77 -1.82
CA ALA A 98 -6.76 -1.81 -2.91
C ALA A 98 -6.22 -0.41 -2.53
N ASP A 99 -6.27 -0.06 -1.23
CA ASP A 99 -5.70 1.16 -0.68
C ASP A 99 -4.20 1.29 -0.93
N TYR A 100 -3.43 0.20 -0.76
CA TYR A 100 -1.99 0.21 -1.03
C TYR A 100 -1.67 0.52 -2.49
N LEU A 101 -2.37 -0.12 -3.42
CA LEU A 101 -2.16 0.12 -4.85
C LEU A 101 -2.48 1.56 -5.23
N PHE A 102 -3.59 2.10 -4.71
CA PHE A 102 -3.95 3.50 -4.89
C PHE A 102 -2.86 4.44 -4.36
N LEU A 103 -2.36 4.19 -3.14
CA LEU A 103 -1.31 5.02 -2.53
C LEU A 103 0.01 4.95 -3.30
N TYR A 104 0.37 3.79 -3.88
CA TYR A 104 1.53 3.68 -4.76
C TYR A 104 1.37 4.56 -6.01
N PHE A 105 0.22 4.50 -6.67
CA PHE A 105 -0.05 5.36 -7.83
C PHE A 105 -0.05 6.85 -7.45
N LEU A 106 -0.67 7.19 -6.32
CA LEU A 106 -0.72 8.57 -5.83
C LEU A 106 0.69 9.10 -5.52
N GLY A 107 1.51 8.33 -4.81
CA GLY A 107 2.88 8.70 -4.48
C GLY A 107 3.76 8.86 -5.71
N PHE A 108 3.67 7.93 -6.67
CA PHE A 108 4.38 8.01 -7.92
C PHE A 108 3.94 9.22 -8.75
N TYR A 109 2.63 9.47 -8.83
CA TYR A 109 2.09 10.65 -9.52
C TYR A 109 2.54 11.95 -8.89
N GLY A 110 2.52 12.04 -7.56
CA GLY A 110 3.05 13.20 -6.83
C GLY A 110 4.53 13.43 -7.12
N LEU A 111 5.32 12.37 -7.15
CA LEU A 111 6.73 12.44 -7.53
C LEU A 111 6.91 13.01 -8.94
N LEU A 112 6.10 12.54 -9.90
CA LEU A 112 6.15 13.03 -11.29
C LEU A 112 5.80 14.52 -11.41
N LEU A 113 4.87 15.00 -10.58
CA LEU A 113 4.48 16.43 -10.58
C LEU A 113 5.58 17.34 -10.02
N VAL A 114 6.39 16.85 -9.10
CA VAL A 114 7.48 17.62 -8.47
C VAL A 114 8.75 17.58 -9.28
N GLN A 115 8.98 16.52 -10.06
CA GLN A 115 10.20 16.37 -10.87
C GLN A 115 10.20 17.30 -12.08
N PRO A 116 11.30 18.02 -12.34
CA PRO A 116 11.43 18.80 -13.57
C PRO A 116 11.41 17.87 -14.81
N VAL A 117 10.75 18.31 -15.87
CA VAL A 117 10.54 17.55 -17.12
C VAL A 117 11.83 16.93 -17.68
N LYS A 118 12.98 17.56 -17.45
CA LYS A 118 14.29 17.04 -17.87
C LYS A 118 14.66 15.71 -17.21
N ILE A 119 14.37 15.56 -15.92
CA ILE A 119 14.66 14.31 -15.18
C ILE A 119 13.74 13.20 -15.68
N MET A 120 12.48 13.52 -15.96
CA MET A 120 11.54 12.57 -16.52
C MET A 120 11.97 12.03 -17.88
N SER A 121 12.46 12.90 -18.76
CA SER A 121 12.97 12.47 -20.08
C SER A 121 14.21 11.58 -19.94
N GLN A 122 15.10 11.86 -19.00
CA GLN A 122 16.28 11.04 -18.73
C GLN A 122 15.91 9.65 -18.18
N ILE A 123 14.96 9.58 -17.25
CA ILE A 123 14.48 8.29 -16.71
C ILE A 123 13.82 7.46 -17.82
N ALA A 124 12.95 8.08 -18.64
CA ALA A 124 12.30 7.40 -19.76
C ALA A 124 13.31 6.87 -20.77
N THR A 125 14.32 7.66 -21.13
CA THR A 125 15.40 7.25 -22.04
C THR A 125 16.19 6.07 -21.44
N CYS A 126 16.59 6.16 -20.17
CA CYS A 126 17.31 5.10 -19.49
C CYS A 126 16.49 3.78 -19.44
N CYS A 127 15.18 3.85 -19.16
CA CYS A 127 14.31 2.66 -19.17
C CYS A 127 14.20 2.05 -20.57
N ILE A 128 14.07 2.87 -21.61
CA ILE A 128 14.03 2.42 -23.01
C ILE A 128 15.34 1.75 -23.39
N ASP A 129 16.48 2.31 -23.02
CA ASP A 129 17.80 1.75 -23.30
C ASP A 129 17.98 0.37 -22.61
N ILE A 130 17.56 0.24 -21.35
CA ILE A 130 17.63 -1.04 -20.62
C ILE A 130 16.77 -2.10 -21.30
N ILE A 131 15.53 -1.77 -21.68
CA ILE A 131 14.63 -2.70 -22.37
C ILE A 131 15.19 -3.09 -23.73
N THR A 132 15.69 -2.13 -24.49
CA THR A 132 16.29 -2.38 -25.80
C THR A 132 17.51 -3.29 -25.69
N GLN A 133 18.37 -3.06 -24.71
CA GLN A 133 19.55 -3.89 -24.47
C GLN A 133 19.15 -5.32 -24.05
N ALA A 134 18.13 -5.46 -23.21
CA ALA A 134 17.61 -6.77 -22.82
C ALA A 134 17.05 -7.55 -24.02
N LEU A 135 16.33 -6.89 -24.91
CA LEU A 135 15.79 -7.49 -26.15
C LEU A 135 16.91 -7.91 -27.11
N ILE A 136 17.94 -7.09 -27.29
CA ILE A 136 19.11 -7.42 -28.14
C ILE A 136 19.83 -8.65 -27.58
N ASN A 137 20.05 -8.70 -26.26
CA ASN A 137 20.71 -9.83 -25.62
C ASN A 137 19.86 -11.13 -25.72
N ALA A 138 18.54 -11.02 -25.57
CA ALA A 138 17.63 -12.16 -25.75
C ALA A 138 17.64 -12.67 -27.20
N ALA A 139 17.61 -11.77 -28.19
CA ALA A 139 17.71 -12.13 -29.59
C ALA A 139 19.06 -12.79 -29.94
N ALA A 140 20.17 -12.29 -29.37
CA ALA A 140 21.49 -12.88 -29.57
C ALA A 140 21.64 -14.26 -28.96
N THR A 141 20.92 -14.57 -27.89
CA THR A 141 20.89 -15.92 -27.27
C THR A 141 20.04 -16.91 -28.06
N LEU A 142 19.02 -16.45 -28.76
CA LEU A 142 18.16 -17.27 -29.62
C LEU A 142 18.79 -17.62 -30.97
N LEU A 143 19.80 -16.86 -31.41
CA LEU A 143 20.51 -17.06 -32.66
C LEU A 143 21.80 -17.91 -32.52
N ARG A 144 22.09 -18.39 -31.32
CA ARG A 144 23.16 -19.34 -31.01
C ARG A 144 22.60 -20.75 -30.81
#